data_691cdc74004efca15e3148aff5d93b23
#
_entry.id   691cdc74004efca15e3148aff5d93b23
#
_cell.length_a   1.000
_cell.length_b   1.000
_cell.length_c   1.000
_cell.angle_alpha   90.00
_cell.angle_beta   90.00
_cell.angle_gamma   90.00
#
_symmetry.space_group_name_H-M   'P 1'
#
loop_
_entity.id
_entity.type
_entity.pdbx_description
1 polymer ?
#
loop_
_entity_poly.entity_id
_entity_poly.type
_entity_poly.pdbx_seq_one_letter_code
_entity_poly.pdbx_strand_id
1 'polypeptide(L)'
;MKRRVIIRLILAAATAVVPCLKVLADVPKVQVKVILISLSGDSTVLSPGDKAPSDLNVPLHAVFVSELVSTDGKDYVLFPQWTVTRNYSDGETSVTSDYLKRQESNSEFDFTDYGKFKVNYEWSYREKDSIETIPGDVIQSMEFTIDDSEIRLFNAFSPNGDGINDVYKIYTRSIVNIKIAIFNRWGQNIKTISGDMNQVLPADADQDNDGGYTFEIWDGMYNGEIVNDGVYFINVHATGAGGKTYDEKGDINVLKGLGVK
;
A
#
# COMPACT_ATOMS: atom_id res chain seq x y z
N MET A 1 -11.48 -14.04 3.05
CA MET A 1 -11.39 -15.18 2.10
C MET A 1 -10.63 -14.84 0.81
N LYS A 2 -10.67 -13.62 0.26
CA LYS A 2 -9.96 -13.20 -0.98
C LYS A 2 -8.43 -13.16 -0.82
N ARG A 3 -7.89 -12.74 0.34
CA ARG A 3 -6.43 -12.68 0.59
C ARG A 3 -5.72 -14.03 0.45
N ARG A 4 -6.33 -15.14 0.93
CA ARG A 4 -5.72 -16.49 0.81
C ARG A 4 -5.61 -17.01 -0.62
N VAL A 5 -6.50 -16.56 -1.51
CA VAL A 5 -6.48 -16.96 -2.92
C VAL A 5 -5.37 -16.24 -3.68
N ILE A 6 -5.15 -14.93 -3.38
CA ILE A 6 -4.09 -14.12 -4.00
C ILE A 6 -2.71 -14.66 -3.62
N ILE A 7 -2.49 -15.01 -2.33
CA ILE A 7 -1.22 -15.57 -1.86
C ILE A 7 -0.88 -16.88 -2.57
N ARG A 8 -1.86 -17.76 -2.82
CA ARG A 8 -1.63 -19.00 -3.57
C ARG A 8 -1.29 -18.76 -5.04
N LEU A 9 -1.88 -17.73 -5.68
CA LEU A 9 -1.57 -17.38 -7.07
C LEU A 9 -0.17 -16.75 -7.19
N ILE A 10 0.23 -15.91 -6.25
CA ILE A 10 1.54 -15.25 -6.22
C ILE A 10 2.65 -16.28 -5.98
N LEU A 11 2.45 -17.25 -5.07
CA LEU A 11 3.41 -18.34 -4.88
C LEU A 11 3.58 -19.21 -6.14
N ALA A 12 2.50 -19.45 -6.87
CA ALA A 12 2.55 -20.22 -8.12
C ALA A 12 3.24 -19.45 -9.27
N ALA A 13 3.07 -18.12 -9.34
CA ALA A 13 3.76 -17.28 -10.33
C ALA A 13 5.27 -17.13 -10.02
N ALA A 14 5.65 -17.34 -8.76
CA ALA A 14 7.04 -17.24 -8.30
C ALA A 14 7.94 -18.40 -8.80
N THR A 15 7.36 -19.50 -9.24
CA THR A 15 8.11 -20.68 -9.72
C THR A 15 8.42 -20.68 -11.23
N ALA A 16 7.98 -19.68 -12.00
CA ALA A 16 7.96 -19.75 -13.46
C ALA A 16 9.09 -19.05 -14.21
N VAL A 17 10.10 -18.44 -13.54
CA VAL A 17 11.24 -17.83 -14.26
C VAL A 17 12.56 -18.20 -13.59
N VAL A 18 13.11 -19.33 -13.95
CA VAL A 18 14.52 -19.65 -13.74
C VAL A 18 15.20 -19.71 -15.11
N PRO A 19 15.95 -18.70 -15.55
CA PRO A 19 16.88 -18.90 -16.64
C PRO A 19 18.00 -19.79 -16.13
N CYS A 20 18.22 -20.91 -16.82
CA CYS A 20 19.30 -21.85 -16.59
C CYS A 20 20.68 -21.14 -16.64
N LEU A 21 21.23 -20.76 -15.51
CA LEU A 21 22.63 -20.35 -15.40
C LEU A 21 23.51 -21.58 -15.19
N LYS A 22 24.45 -21.79 -16.10
CA LYS A 22 25.45 -22.85 -16.01
C LYS A 22 26.28 -22.67 -14.74
N VAL A 23 26.32 -23.72 -13.96
CA VAL A 23 26.97 -23.85 -12.65
C VAL A 23 28.49 -23.75 -12.76
N LEU A 24 29.04 -22.85 -11.96
CA LEU A 24 30.42 -22.93 -11.46
C LEU A 24 30.31 -22.82 -9.92
N ALA A 25 30.64 -23.93 -9.28
CA ALA A 25 30.83 -24.14 -7.85
C ALA A 25 29.67 -24.69 -7.03
N ASP A 26 30.00 -25.71 -6.26
CA ASP A 26 29.21 -26.53 -5.33
C ASP A 26 28.71 -25.77 -4.06
N VAL A 27 28.38 -24.49 -4.16
CA VAL A 27 27.92 -23.68 -3.03
C VAL A 27 26.44 -23.35 -3.21
N PRO A 28 25.59 -23.58 -2.19
CA PRO A 28 24.19 -23.20 -2.28
C PRO A 28 24.06 -21.68 -2.46
N LYS A 29 23.06 -21.27 -3.22
CA LYS A 29 22.71 -19.86 -3.47
C LYS A 29 21.33 -19.57 -2.93
N VAL A 30 21.08 -18.32 -2.57
CA VAL A 30 19.74 -17.88 -2.19
C VAL A 30 19.15 -16.99 -3.29
N GLN A 31 17.88 -17.23 -3.61
CA GLN A 31 17.07 -16.32 -4.39
C GLN A 31 16.19 -15.51 -3.44
N VAL A 32 16.21 -14.20 -3.60
CA VAL A 32 15.54 -13.25 -2.70
C VAL A 32 14.69 -12.31 -3.50
N LYS A 33 13.48 -12.03 -3.02
CA LYS A 33 12.60 -11.00 -3.58
C LYS A 33 11.66 -10.44 -2.54
N VAL A 34 11.20 -9.22 -2.75
CA VAL A 34 10.11 -8.58 -2.02
C VAL A 34 9.00 -8.25 -3.01
N ILE A 35 7.79 -8.68 -2.70
CA ILE A 35 6.60 -8.40 -3.51
C ILE A 35 5.79 -7.35 -2.75
N LEU A 36 5.66 -6.17 -3.30
CA LEU A 36 4.87 -5.07 -2.77
C LEU A 36 3.51 -5.08 -3.46
N ILE A 37 2.43 -5.07 -2.68
CA ILE A 37 1.06 -5.17 -3.19
C ILE A 37 0.28 -3.97 -2.67
N SER A 38 -0.21 -3.15 -3.61
CA SER A 38 -1.07 -1.99 -3.31
C SER A 38 -2.49 -2.43 -2.91
N LEU A 39 -3.29 -1.49 -2.43
CA LEU A 39 -4.71 -1.74 -2.13
C LEU A 39 -5.53 -2.11 -3.36
N SER A 40 -5.20 -1.56 -4.54
CA SER A 40 -5.82 -1.94 -5.82
C SER A 40 -5.51 -3.37 -6.24
N GLY A 41 -4.52 -4.00 -5.61
CA GLY A 41 -4.06 -5.35 -5.93
C GLY A 41 -2.92 -5.39 -6.93
N ASP A 42 -2.44 -4.24 -7.39
CA ASP A 42 -1.24 -4.15 -8.23
C ASP A 42 -0.02 -4.58 -7.45
N SER A 43 0.88 -5.28 -8.11
CA SER A 43 2.07 -5.81 -7.45
C SER A 43 3.36 -5.40 -8.16
N THR A 44 4.35 -5.00 -7.37
CA THR A 44 5.72 -4.73 -7.80
C THR A 44 6.66 -5.73 -7.16
N VAL A 45 7.49 -6.40 -7.97
CA VAL A 45 8.50 -7.35 -7.47
C VAL A 45 9.86 -6.65 -7.45
N LEU A 46 10.50 -6.63 -6.29
CA LEU A 46 11.86 -6.15 -6.10
C LEU A 46 12.82 -7.32 -5.97
N SER A 47 13.88 -7.28 -6.77
CA SER A 47 15.04 -8.16 -6.68
C SER A 47 16.23 -7.42 -6.03
N PRO A 48 17.28 -8.12 -5.57
CA PRO A 48 18.45 -7.48 -5.02
C PRO A 48 19.04 -6.40 -5.93
N GLY A 49 19.19 -5.19 -5.39
CA GLY A 49 19.66 -4.02 -6.11
C GLY A 49 18.57 -3.15 -6.73
N ASP A 50 17.32 -3.62 -6.76
CA ASP A 50 16.21 -2.85 -7.31
C ASP A 50 15.75 -1.72 -6.38
N LYS A 51 15.18 -0.69 -7.01
CA LYS A 51 14.44 0.40 -6.37
C LYS A 51 13.05 0.45 -6.98
N ALA A 52 12.03 0.44 -6.12
CA ALA A 52 10.67 0.63 -6.59
C ALA A 52 10.41 2.07 -7.03
N PRO A 53 9.38 2.29 -7.86
CA PRO A 53 8.82 3.61 -8.10
C PRO A 53 8.48 4.33 -6.79
N SER A 54 8.43 5.67 -6.83
CA SER A 54 8.22 6.52 -5.66
C SER A 54 6.74 6.84 -5.39
N ASP A 55 5.82 6.07 -5.94
CA ASP A 55 4.36 6.30 -5.94
C ASP A 55 3.58 5.28 -5.11
N LEU A 56 4.25 4.67 -4.13
CA LEU A 56 3.61 3.70 -3.24
C LEU A 56 2.88 4.38 -2.09
N ASN A 57 1.74 3.81 -1.71
CA ASN A 57 0.86 4.29 -0.64
C ASN A 57 0.69 3.29 0.49
N VAL A 58 0.24 3.77 1.64
CA VAL A 58 -0.24 2.90 2.72
C VAL A 58 -1.77 2.69 2.64
N PRO A 59 -2.23 1.56 3.15
CA PRO A 59 -1.46 0.40 3.59
C PRO A 59 -0.85 -0.36 2.42
N LEU A 60 0.43 -0.68 2.51
CA LEU A 60 1.17 -1.45 1.51
C LEU A 60 1.47 -2.83 2.06
N HIS A 61 0.93 -3.87 1.42
CA HIS A 61 1.21 -5.24 1.81
C HIS A 61 2.50 -5.72 1.16
N ALA A 62 3.43 -6.27 1.94
CA ALA A 62 4.68 -6.82 1.44
C ALA A 62 4.83 -8.30 1.76
N VAL A 63 5.28 -9.08 0.78
CA VAL A 63 5.65 -10.49 0.92
C VAL A 63 7.14 -10.63 0.70
N PHE A 64 7.87 -11.05 1.73
CA PHE A 64 9.29 -11.34 1.71
C PHE A 64 9.47 -12.82 1.37
N VAL A 65 10.27 -13.12 0.36
CA VAL A 65 10.51 -14.49 -0.11
C VAL A 65 12.00 -14.74 -0.25
N SER A 66 12.49 -15.77 0.41
CA SER A 66 13.83 -16.30 0.18
C SER A 66 13.81 -17.81 -0.01
N GLU A 67 14.50 -18.28 -1.01
CA GLU A 67 14.59 -19.69 -1.39
C GLU A 67 16.04 -20.09 -1.57
N LEU A 68 16.44 -21.18 -0.91
CA LEU A 68 17.76 -21.75 -1.09
C LEU A 68 17.75 -22.63 -2.33
N VAL A 69 18.70 -22.37 -3.24
CA VAL A 69 18.91 -23.17 -4.45
C VAL A 69 20.24 -23.90 -4.33
N SER A 70 20.19 -25.23 -4.29
CA SER A 70 21.37 -26.09 -4.31
C SER A 70 21.40 -26.93 -5.58
N THR A 71 22.56 -27.08 -6.16
CA THR A 71 22.78 -27.87 -7.38
C THR A 71 23.73 -29.06 -7.17
N ASP A 72 24.23 -29.25 -5.95
CA ASP A 72 25.17 -30.31 -5.58
C ASP A 72 24.47 -31.59 -5.07
N GLY A 73 23.13 -31.57 -5.02
CA GLY A 73 22.31 -32.69 -4.56
C GLY A 73 22.31 -32.92 -3.05
N LYS A 74 22.81 -31.97 -2.27
CA LYS A 74 22.78 -31.99 -0.82
C LYS A 74 21.61 -31.25 -0.25
N ASP A 75 21.17 -31.62 0.93
CA ASP A 75 20.14 -30.94 1.70
C ASP A 75 20.76 -29.89 2.62
N TYR A 76 20.24 -28.67 2.56
CA TYR A 76 20.70 -27.56 3.40
C TYR A 76 19.55 -26.96 4.23
N VAL A 77 19.90 -26.41 5.38
CA VAL A 77 19.03 -25.59 6.21
C VAL A 77 19.42 -24.13 6.04
N LEU A 78 18.45 -23.29 5.68
CA LEU A 78 18.61 -21.84 5.51
C LEU A 78 18.31 -21.14 6.84
N PHE A 79 19.13 -20.15 7.18
CA PHE A 79 18.92 -19.21 8.29
C PHE A 79 18.83 -17.79 7.72
N PRO A 80 17.64 -17.34 7.34
CA PRO A 80 17.42 -16.02 6.77
C PRO A 80 17.34 -14.94 7.85
N GLN A 81 17.77 -13.74 7.52
CA GLN A 81 17.59 -12.56 8.36
C GLN A 81 17.24 -11.35 7.51
N TRP A 82 16.01 -10.93 7.60
CA TRP A 82 15.49 -9.70 6.99
C TRP A 82 15.60 -8.55 7.97
N THR A 83 16.11 -7.42 7.51
CA THR A 83 16.10 -6.17 8.26
C THR A 83 15.59 -5.07 7.35
N VAL A 84 14.55 -4.37 7.78
CA VAL A 84 14.02 -3.20 7.10
C VAL A 84 14.35 -1.99 7.94
N THR A 85 15.03 -1.01 7.33
CA THR A 85 15.25 0.30 7.93
C THR A 85 14.36 1.32 7.25
N ARG A 86 13.85 2.27 8.02
CA ARG A 86 13.04 3.40 7.57
C ARG A 86 13.81 4.69 7.74
N ASN A 87 13.84 5.50 6.68
CA ASN A 87 14.31 6.88 6.73
C ASN A 87 13.13 7.79 6.42
N TYR A 88 12.85 8.74 7.30
CA TYR A 88 11.76 9.70 7.15
C TYR A 88 12.19 11.06 7.69
N SER A 89 11.51 12.13 7.27
CA SER A 89 11.73 13.46 7.79
C SER A 89 10.67 13.75 8.85
N ASP A 90 11.12 14.18 10.03
CA ASP A 90 10.26 14.70 11.09
C ASP A 90 10.50 16.22 11.15
N GLY A 91 9.88 16.94 10.21
CA GLY A 91 10.11 18.37 10.01
C GLY A 91 11.50 18.65 9.41
N GLU A 92 12.44 19.16 10.22
CA GLU A 92 13.77 19.57 9.77
C GLU A 92 14.82 18.45 9.82
N THR A 93 14.53 17.32 10.49
CA THR A 93 15.51 16.27 10.76
C THR A 93 15.19 14.99 10.01
N SER A 94 16.19 14.42 9.35
CA SER A 94 16.10 13.06 8.78
C SER A 94 16.41 12.02 9.86
N VAL A 95 15.50 11.09 10.06
CA VAL A 95 15.62 10.02 11.07
C VAL A 95 15.70 8.67 10.38
N THR A 96 16.66 7.85 10.79
CA THR A 96 16.77 6.45 10.37
C THR A 96 16.51 5.54 11.56
N SER A 97 15.61 4.60 11.43
CA SER A 97 15.24 3.65 12.48
C SER A 97 15.13 2.23 11.95
N ASP A 98 15.42 1.25 12.82
CA ASP A 98 15.05 -0.14 12.57
C ASP A 98 13.52 -0.25 12.59
N TYR A 99 12.95 -0.75 11.49
CA TYR A 99 11.50 -0.81 11.30
C TYR A 99 10.95 -2.22 11.45
N LEU A 100 11.63 -3.20 10.88
CA LEU A 100 11.19 -4.59 10.89
C LEU A 100 12.39 -5.53 10.93
N LYS A 101 12.28 -6.64 11.70
CA LYS A 101 13.22 -7.77 11.67
C LYS A 101 12.44 -9.07 11.56
N ARG A 102 12.86 -9.97 10.66
CA ARG A 102 12.28 -11.30 10.44
C ARG A 102 13.38 -12.34 10.22
N GLN A 103 13.11 -13.57 10.62
CA GLN A 103 14.01 -14.71 10.48
C GLN A 103 13.37 -15.89 9.73
N GLU A 104 12.20 -15.67 9.15
CA GLU A 104 11.51 -16.64 8.32
C GLU A 104 11.86 -16.47 6.84
N SER A 105 11.95 -17.59 6.11
CA SER A 105 12.21 -17.58 4.66
C SER A 105 11.10 -16.88 3.87
N ASN A 106 9.85 -17.03 4.36
CA ASN A 106 8.68 -16.36 3.82
C ASN A 106 7.94 -15.68 4.96
N SER A 107 7.73 -14.38 4.83
CA SER A 107 6.96 -13.60 5.80
C SER A 107 6.17 -12.52 5.11
N GLU A 108 5.14 -12.02 5.78
CA GLU A 108 4.26 -10.97 5.29
C GLU A 108 4.27 -9.80 6.28
N PHE A 109 4.09 -8.60 5.77
CA PHE A 109 4.00 -7.40 6.59
C PHE A 109 3.19 -6.31 5.90
N ASP A 110 2.35 -5.62 6.67
CA ASP A 110 1.60 -4.46 6.20
C ASP A 110 2.31 -3.18 6.65
N PHE A 111 2.85 -2.42 5.71
CA PHE A 111 3.43 -1.11 5.97
C PHE A 111 2.32 -0.08 6.14
N THR A 112 2.37 0.65 7.24
CA THR A 112 1.40 1.69 7.60
C THR A 112 2.03 3.07 7.72
N ASP A 113 3.34 3.17 7.55
CA ASP A 113 4.12 4.40 7.67
C ASP A 113 4.66 4.88 6.33
N TYR A 114 4.80 6.20 6.17
CA TYR A 114 5.48 6.80 5.03
C TYR A 114 7.01 6.85 5.24
N GLY A 115 7.76 7.07 4.15
CA GLY A 115 9.22 7.25 4.19
C GLY A 115 9.95 6.38 3.17
N LYS A 116 11.27 6.44 3.24
CA LYS A 116 12.14 5.60 2.42
C LYS A 116 12.51 4.35 3.19
N PHE A 117 12.21 3.20 2.62
CA PHE A 117 12.49 1.91 3.22
C PHE A 117 13.64 1.23 2.47
N LYS A 118 14.55 0.65 3.25
CA LYS A 118 15.65 -0.16 2.74
C LYS A 118 15.56 -1.54 3.37
N VAL A 119 15.42 -2.54 2.51
CA VAL A 119 15.38 -3.95 2.89
C VAL A 119 16.75 -4.55 2.71
N ASN A 120 17.33 -5.03 3.79
CA ASN A 120 18.57 -5.79 3.79
C ASN A 120 18.26 -7.26 4.07
N TYR A 121 18.99 -8.13 3.42
CA TYR A 121 18.87 -9.56 3.62
C TYR A 121 20.27 -10.15 3.90
N GLU A 122 20.39 -10.77 5.06
CA GLU A 122 21.56 -11.54 5.46
C GLU A 122 21.14 -13.00 5.63
N TRP A 123 22.02 -13.91 5.34
CA TRP A 123 21.72 -15.32 5.46
C TRP A 123 22.95 -16.15 5.78
N SER A 124 22.67 -17.28 6.38
CA SER A 124 23.64 -18.35 6.54
C SER A 124 22.96 -19.69 6.25
N TYR A 125 23.76 -20.69 6.03
CA TYR A 125 23.25 -22.03 5.75
C TYR A 125 24.08 -23.10 6.47
N ARG A 126 23.52 -24.26 6.58
CA ARG A 126 24.14 -25.44 7.15
C ARG A 126 23.72 -26.65 6.36
N GLU A 127 24.65 -27.55 6.03
CA GLU A 127 24.31 -28.88 5.52
C GLU A 127 23.52 -29.64 6.61
N LYS A 128 22.47 -30.37 6.21
CA LYS A 128 21.47 -30.94 7.15
C LYS A 128 22.08 -31.77 8.28
N ASP A 129 23.12 -32.52 7.96
CA ASP A 129 23.79 -33.41 8.92
C ASP A 129 25.06 -32.78 9.56
N SER A 130 25.34 -31.51 9.28
CA SER A 130 26.46 -30.76 9.86
C SER A 130 25.98 -29.90 11.04
N ILE A 131 26.90 -29.57 11.95
CA ILE A 131 26.67 -28.58 13.01
C ILE A 131 27.24 -27.20 12.65
N GLU A 132 28.04 -27.13 11.60
CA GLU A 132 28.72 -25.91 11.16
C GLU A 132 27.78 -25.04 10.33
N THR A 133 27.63 -23.79 10.73
CA THR A 133 26.87 -22.78 9.99
C THR A 133 27.82 -21.91 9.18
N ILE A 134 27.56 -21.78 7.89
CA ILE A 134 28.38 -21.05 6.93
C ILE A 134 27.64 -19.77 6.53
N PRO A 135 28.28 -18.59 6.61
CA PRO A 135 27.67 -17.35 6.09
C PRO A 135 27.46 -17.44 4.58
N GLY A 136 26.33 -16.90 4.12
CA GLY A 136 26.06 -16.75 2.70
C GLY A 136 26.71 -15.50 2.10
N ASP A 137 26.63 -15.40 0.77
CA ASP A 137 27.13 -14.24 0.04
C ASP A 137 26.33 -12.96 0.38
N VAL A 138 26.97 -11.80 0.18
CA VAL A 138 26.33 -10.50 0.38
C VAL A 138 25.25 -10.29 -0.68
N ILE A 139 24.03 -10.02 -0.23
CA ILE A 139 22.89 -9.67 -1.09
C ILE A 139 22.71 -8.14 -1.10
N GLN A 140 22.58 -7.57 -2.29
CA GLN A 140 22.31 -6.15 -2.43
C GLN A 140 20.94 -5.79 -1.83
N SER A 141 20.86 -4.63 -1.17
CA SER A 141 19.60 -4.14 -0.62
C SER A 141 18.59 -3.78 -1.71
N MET A 142 17.32 -3.88 -1.36
CA MET A 142 16.19 -3.38 -2.16
C MET A 142 15.65 -2.11 -1.50
N GLU A 143 15.17 -1.16 -2.28
CA GLU A 143 14.66 0.11 -1.76
C GLU A 143 13.30 0.44 -2.34
N PHE A 144 12.42 1.05 -1.52
CA PHE A 144 11.16 1.62 -1.96
C PHE A 144 10.79 2.83 -1.09
N THR A 145 9.90 3.66 -1.62
CA THR A 145 9.41 4.87 -0.93
C THR A 145 7.91 4.81 -0.83
N ILE A 146 7.39 5.12 0.35
CA ILE A 146 5.97 5.37 0.60
C ILE A 146 5.82 6.87 0.85
N ASP A 147 4.99 7.53 0.06
CA ASP A 147 4.82 8.99 0.12
C ASP A 147 4.06 9.44 1.37
N ASP A 148 4.26 10.71 1.75
CA ASP A 148 3.55 11.34 2.86
C ASP A 148 2.04 11.40 2.58
N SER A 149 1.28 11.52 3.65
CA SER A 149 -0.18 11.55 3.57
C SER A 149 -0.71 12.89 3.04
N GLU A 150 -1.82 12.81 2.30
CA GLU A 150 -2.51 13.96 1.73
C GLU A 150 -4.02 13.73 1.66
N ILE A 151 -4.81 14.81 1.81
CA ILE A 151 -6.24 14.83 1.54
C ILE A 151 -6.54 16.06 0.70
N ARG A 152 -7.31 15.86 -0.40
CA ARG A 152 -7.86 16.96 -1.20
C ARG A 152 -9.37 16.83 -1.29
N LEU A 153 -10.08 17.91 -0.99
CA LEU A 153 -11.52 18.02 -1.10
C LEU A 153 -11.87 18.78 -2.39
N PHE A 154 -12.80 18.23 -3.17
CA PHE A 154 -13.35 18.94 -4.32
C PHE A 154 -14.50 19.83 -3.84
N ASN A 155 -14.79 20.90 -4.58
CA ASN A 155 -15.73 21.94 -4.14
C ASN A 155 -17.10 21.86 -4.81
N ALA A 156 -17.31 20.96 -5.78
CA ALA A 156 -18.59 20.85 -6.49
C ALA A 156 -18.79 19.49 -7.15
N PHE A 157 -20.06 19.11 -7.34
CA PHE A 157 -20.45 17.99 -8.19
C PHE A 157 -21.88 18.22 -8.72
N SER A 158 -22.30 17.44 -9.72
CA SER A 158 -23.55 17.64 -10.46
C SER A 158 -24.34 16.34 -10.59
N PRO A 159 -25.15 15.97 -9.58
CA PRO A 159 -25.92 14.72 -9.59
C PRO A 159 -27.14 14.83 -10.51
N ASN A 160 -26.91 14.95 -11.82
CA ASN A 160 -27.96 15.14 -12.85
C ASN A 160 -28.16 13.90 -13.73
N GLY A 161 -27.32 12.86 -13.56
CA GLY A 161 -27.39 11.58 -14.28
C GLY A 161 -26.83 11.61 -15.70
N ASP A 162 -25.96 12.59 -16.03
CA ASP A 162 -25.33 12.68 -17.35
C ASP A 162 -24.01 11.90 -17.46
N GLY A 163 -23.57 11.28 -16.36
CA GLY A 163 -22.31 10.52 -16.28
C GLY A 163 -21.06 11.38 -16.00
N ILE A 164 -21.24 12.70 -15.79
CA ILE A 164 -20.13 13.63 -15.56
C ILE A 164 -20.25 14.29 -14.20
N ASN A 165 -19.34 13.95 -13.26
CA ASN A 165 -19.34 14.48 -11.90
C ASN A 165 -20.65 14.26 -11.13
N ASP A 166 -21.36 13.16 -11.41
CA ASP A 166 -22.61 12.81 -10.74
C ASP A 166 -22.43 12.43 -9.26
N VAL A 167 -21.21 12.12 -8.86
CA VAL A 167 -20.87 11.71 -7.50
C VAL A 167 -19.78 12.61 -6.95
N TYR A 168 -19.95 13.03 -5.68
CA TYR A 168 -18.92 13.78 -4.98
C TYR A 168 -17.78 12.85 -4.57
N LYS A 169 -16.55 13.24 -4.89
CA LYS A 169 -15.33 12.48 -4.68
C LYS A 169 -14.40 13.21 -3.72
N ILE A 170 -13.46 12.50 -3.15
CA ILE A 170 -12.30 13.05 -2.47
C ILE A 170 -11.05 12.33 -2.96
N TYR A 171 -9.92 12.99 -2.84
CA TYR A 171 -8.62 12.40 -3.05
C TYR A 171 -7.92 12.15 -1.70
N THR A 172 -7.28 11.00 -1.57
CA THR A 172 -6.45 10.66 -0.40
C THR A 172 -5.18 9.96 -0.85
N ARG A 173 -4.08 10.22 -0.14
CA ARG A 173 -2.82 9.50 -0.30
C ARG A 173 -2.26 9.16 1.08
N SER A 174 -1.81 7.92 1.26
CA SER A 174 -1.21 7.45 2.53
C SER A 174 -2.05 7.76 3.77
N ILE A 175 -3.39 7.67 3.68
CA ILE A 175 -4.32 7.77 4.80
C ILE A 175 -4.60 6.37 5.35
N VAL A 176 -4.53 6.22 6.67
CA VAL A 176 -4.75 4.93 7.36
C VAL A 176 -6.18 4.81 7.86
N ASN A 177 -6.71 5.90 8.43
CA ASN A 177 -8.06 5.93 8.99
C ASN A 177 -8.75 7.25 8.62
N ILE A 178 -10.05 7.19 8.33
CA ILE A 178 -10.81 8.37 7.93
C ILE A 178 -12.23 8.35 8.50
N LYS A 179 -12.71 9.54 8.85
CA LYS A 179 -14.12 9.81 9.18
C LYS A 179 -14.56 11.05 8.43
N ILE A 180 -15.59 10.88 7.59
CA ILE A 180 -16.19 11.92 6.77
C ILE A 180 -17.61 12.14 7.24
N ALA A 181 -18.02 13.40 7.39
CA ALA A 181 -19.39 13.77 7.68
C ALA A 181 -19.83 14.92 6.78
N ILE A 182 -20.98 14.76 6.10
CA ILE A 182 -21.57 15.75 5.21
C ILE A 182 -22.83 16.31 5.87
N PHE A 183 -22.99 17.64 5.81
CA PHE A 183 -24.06 18.37 6.45
C PHE A 183 -24.74 19.32 5.46
N ASN A 184 -26.03 19.54 5.66
CA ASN A 184 -26.72 20.64 4.99
C ASN A 184 -26.47 21.98 5.73
N ARG A 185 -27.00 23.08 5.16
CA ARG A 185 -26.84 24.44 5.72
C ARG A 185 -27.45 24.65 7.10
N TRP A 186 -28.29 23.74 7.57
CA TRP A 186 -28.89 23.78 8.91
C TRP A 186 -28.14 22.93 9.93
N GLY A 187 -27.01 22.34 9.52
CA GLY A 187 -26.18 21.48 10.38
C GLY A 187 -26.70 20.05 10.52
N GLN A 188 -27.70 19.67 9.73
CA GLN A 188 -28.22 18.30 9.74
C GLN A 188 -27.22 17.39 9.00
N ASN A 189 -26.85 16.29 9.63
CA ASN A 189 -26.00 15.28 9.00
C ASN A 189 -26.74 14.55 7.87
N ILE A 190 -26.13 14.55 6.69
CA ILE A 190 -26.65 13.93 5.47
C ILE A 190 -26.03 12.55 5.27
N LYS A 191 -24.72 12.44 5.47
CA LYS A 191 -23.97 11.19 5.27
C LYS A 191 -22.77 11.13 6.19
N THR A 192 -22.46 9.94 6.67
CA THR A 192 -21.25 9.66 7.43
C THR A 192 -20.60 8.40 6.89
N ILE A 193 -19.28 8.46 6.67
CA ILE A 193 -18.41 7.33 6.31
C ILE A 193 -17.29 7.31 7.34
N SER A 194 -16.93 6.15 7.86
CA SER A 194 -15.79 6.04 8.79
C SER A 194 -15.23 4.62 8.81
N GLY A 195 -13.92 4.52 8.96
CA GLY A 195 -13.21 3.24 9.09
C GLY A 195 -11.76 3.33 8.68
N ASP A 196 -11.09 2.19 8.71
CA ASP A 196 -9.77 2.03 8.12
C ASP A 196 -9.86 2.14 6.59
N MET A 197 -8.85 2.72 5.96
CA MET A 197 -8.88 2.96 4.50
C MET A 197 -9.08 1.69 3.68
N ASN A 198 -8.55 0.56 4.12
CA ASN A 198 -8.78 -0.74 3.48
C ASN A 198 -10.24 -1.25 3.56
N GLN A 199 -11.09 -0.62 4.38
CA GLN A 199 -12.52 -0.92 4.51
C GLN A 199 -13.39 0.13 3.81
N VAL A 200 -12.92 1.37 3.78
CA VAL A 200 -13.64 2.53 3.20
C VAL A 200 -13.39 2.64 1.71
N LEU A 201 -12.16 2.37 1.27
CA LEU A 201 -11.79 2.45 -0.13
C LEU A 201 -12.49 1.33 -0.93
N PRO A 202 -13.19 1.66 -2.02
CA PRO A 202 -13.77 0.65 -2.91
C PRO A 202 -12.71 -0.29 -3.47
N ALA A 203 -13.08 -1.54 -3.74
CA ALA A 203 -12.14 -2.54 -4.26
C ALA A 203 -11.66 -2.25 -5.69
N ASP A 204 -12.37 -1.40 -6.40
CA ASP A 204 -12.13 -0.92 -7.76
C ASP A 204 -11.74 0.56 -7.79
N ALA A 205 -11.28 1.12 -6.67
CA ALA A 205 -10.81 2.50 -6.62
C ALA A 205 -9.61 2.70 -7.55
N ASP A 206 -9.69 3.73 -8.37
CA ASP A 206 -8.62 4.10 -9.27
C ASP A 206 -7.47 4.77 -8.51
N GLN A 207 -6.26 4.29 -8.73
CA GLN A 207 -5.06 4.91 -8.22
C GLN A 207 -4.57 5.98 -9.21
N ASP A 208 -4.38 7.19 -8.71
CA ASP A 208 -3.82 8.29 -9.51
C ASP A 208 -2.31 8.11 -9.74
N ASN A 209 -1.75 8.84 -10.70
CA ASN A 209 -0.33 8.75 -11.07
C ASN A 209 0.65 9.14 -9.94
N ASP A 210 0.17 9.88 -8.93
CA ASP A 210 0.93 10.27 -7.75
C ASP A 210 0.73 9.30 -6.56
N GLY A 211 0.15 8.13 -6.85
CA GLY A 211 -0.03 7.05 -5.89
C GLY A 211 -1.19 7.24 -4.91
N GLY A 212 -2.00 8.28 -5.07
CA GLY A 212 -3.21 8.49 -4.28
C GLY A 212 -4.43 7.84 -4.89
N TYR A 213 -5.53 7.88 -4.16
CA TYR A 213 -6.81 7.32 -4.58
C TYR A 213 -7.88 8.40 -4.62
N THR A 214 -8.56 8.53 -5.76
CA THR A 214 -9.78 9.32 -5.89
C THR A 214 -10.97 8.38 -5.83
N PHE A 215 -11.86 8.55 -4.86
CA PHE A 215 -13.01 7.68 -4.69
C PHE A 215 -14.29 8.42 -4.33
N GLU A 216 -15.40 7.77 -4.63
CA GLU A 216 -16.73 8.29 -4.49
C GLU A 216 -17.22 8.18 -3.06
N ILE A 217 -17.78 9.27 -2.52
CA ILE A 217 -18.28 9.30 -1.15
C ILE A 217 -19.76 9.69 -1.04
N TRP A 218 -20.32 10.44 -2.01
CA TRP A 218 -21.71 10.85 -1.93
C TRP A 218 -22.31 11.10 -3.32
N ASP A 219 -23.40 10.40 -3.59
CA ASP A 219 -24.20 10.46 -4.83
C ASP A 219 -25.26 11.58 -4.86
N GLY A 220 -25.25 12.49 -3.88
CA GLY A 220 -26.25 13.53 -3.76
C GLY A 220 -27.59 13.06 -3.19
N MET A 221 -27.72 11.81 -2.76
CA MET A 221 -28.96 11.28 -2.21
C MET A 221 -29.06 11.51 -0.70
N TYR A 222 -30.28 11.85 -0.25
CA TYR A 222 -30.69 11.87 1.15
C TYR A 222 -32.13 11.41 1.28
N ASN A 223 -32.41 10.43 2.13
CA ASN A 223 -33.77 9.83 2.32
C ASN A 223 -34.43 9.33 1.01
N GLY A 224 -33.62 8.86 0.05
CA GLY A 224 -34.10 8.31 -1.22
C GLY A 224 -34.37 9.34 -2.32
N GLU A 225 -34.10 10.61 -2.08
CA GLU A 225 -34.25 11.70 -3.06
C GLU A 225 -32.93 12.44 -3.28
N ILE A 226 -32.71 12.97 -4.49
CA ILE A 226 -31.60 13.85 -4.78
C ILE A 226 -31.81 15.18 -4.06
N VAL A 227 -30.80 15.61 -3.30
CA VAL A 227 -30.86 16.86 -2.53
C VAL A 227 -31.02 18.10 -3.44
N ASN A 228 -31.47 19.21 -2.89
CA ASN A 228 -31.59 20.46 -3.64
C ASN A 228 -30.21 21.06 -3.98
N ASP A 229 -30.20 21.86 -5.06
CA ASP A 229 -29.05 22.70 -5.38
C ASP A 229 -28.70 23.61 -4.21
N GLY A 230 -27.40 23.82 -4.00
CA GLY A 230 -26.92 24.69 -2.94
C GLY A 230 -25.62 24.21 -2.31
N VAL A 231 -25.28 24.86 -1.21
CA VAL A 231 -24.05 24.58 -0.48
C VAL A 231 -24.32 23.58 0.65
N TYR A 232 -23.52 22.54 0.68
CA TYR A 232 -23.38 21.56 1.75
C TYR A 232 -21.99 21.69 2.37
N PHE A 233 -21.78 21.11 3.52
CA PHE A 233 -20.52 21.21 4.25
C PHE A 233 -19.95 19.82 4.50
N ILE A 234 -18.67 19.69 4.40
CA ILE A 234 -17.94 18.46 4.69
C ILE A 234 -16.94 18.69 5.82
N ASN A 235 -16.92 17.76 6.77
CA ASN A 235 -15.87 17.66 7.77
C ASN A 235 -15.16 16.31 7.58
N VAL A 236 -13.83 16.35 7.53
CA VAL A 236 -13.00 15.16 7.44
C VAL A 236 -12.01 15.15 8.60
N HIS A 237 -12.09 14.09 9.41
CA HIS A 237 -11.07 13.74 10.38
C HIS A 237 -10.33 12.53 9.86
N ALA A 238 -9.02 12.57 9.76
CA ALA A 238 -8.25 11.43 9.28
C ALA A 238 -6.90 11.32 9.97
N THR A 239 -6.33 10.13 9.92
CA THR A 239 -4.96 9.86 10.34
C THR A 239 -4.19 9.35 9.14
N GLY A 240 -3.12 10.06 8.81
CA GLY A 240 -2.18 9.67 7.77
C GLY A 240 -1.13 8.71 8.29
N ALA A 241 -0.35 8.16 7.38
CA ALA A 241 0.86 7.42 7.70
C ALA A 241 1.81 8.29 8.54
N GLY A 242 2.50 7.67 9.49
CA GLY A 242 3.34 8.40 10.43
C GLY A 242 2.58 9.16 11.53
N GLY A 243 1.26 8.98 11.62
CA GLY A 243 0.44 9.51 12.73
C GLY A 243 0.00 10.97 12.56
N LYS A 244 0.25 11.61 11.41
CA LYS A 244 -0.27 12.95 11.13
C LYS A 244 -1.79 12.93 11.12
N THR A 245 -2.42 13.87 11.85
CA THR A 245 -3.88 14.01 11.89
C THR A 245 -4.33 15.15 11.00
N TYR A 246 -5.51 14.97 10.40
CA TYR A 246 -6.18 15.92 9.52
C TYR A 246 -7.53 16.28 10.10
N ASP A 247 -7.83 17.55 10.12
CA ASP A 247 -9.12 18.14 10.45
C ASP A 247 -9.52 19.09 9.32
N GLU A 248 -9.95 18.51 8.19
CA GLU A 248 -10.29 19.28 7.00
C GLU A 248 -11.78 19.62 6.98
N LYS A 249 -12.08 20.83 6.52
CA LYS A 249 -13.45 21.31 6.33
C LYS A 249 -13.57 21.97 4.97
N GLY A 250 -14.69 21.75 4.31
CA GLY A 250 -14.93 22.33 3.00
C GLY A 250 -16.40 22.52 2.70
N ASP A 251 -16.63 23.24 1.62
CA ASP A 251 -17.94 23.45 1.04
C ASP A 251 -18.11 22.53 -0.16
N ILE A 252 -19.32 21.97 -0.32
CA ILE A 252 -19.70 21.17 -1.47
C ILE A 252 -20.85 21.90 -2.18
N ASN A 253 -20.60 22.38 -3.39
CA ASN A 253 -21.64 22.96 -4.23
C ASN A 253 -22.34 21.86 -5.03
N VAL A 254 -23.62 21.64 -4.77
CA VAL A 254 -24.49 20.74 -5.54
C VAL A 254 -25.13 21.55 -6.67
N LEU A 255 -24.85 21.18 -7.92
CA LEU A 255 -25.24 21.91 -9.13
C LEU A 255 -25.93 20.93 -10.10
N LYS A 256 -27.24 20.71 -9.98
CA LYS A 256 -27.95 19.77 -10.88
C LYS A 256 -28.05 20.26 -12.32
N GLY A 257 -27.71 21.54 -12.55
CA GLY A 257 -27.90 22.19 -13.83
C GLY A 257 -29.38 22.49 -14.12
N LEU A 258 -29.63 23.31 -15.13
CA LEU A 258 -30.98 23.42 -15.69
C LEU A 258 -31.22 22.12 -16.45
N GLY A 259 -31.90 21.16 -15.83
CA GLY A 259 -32.18 19.86 -16.42
C GLY A 259 -32.64 20.00 -17.87
N VAL A 260 -31.92 19.34 -18.76
CA VAL A 260 -32.45 19.05 -20.09
C VAL A 260 -33.64 18.13 -19.85
N LYS A 261 -34.85 18.67 -20.05
CA LYS A 261 -36.10 17.91 -20.00
C LYS A 261 -36.11 16.89 -21.11
#